data_5bd8fea9f1c0b02d0b3a685adc7bdd2c
#
_entry.id   5bd8fea9f1c0b02d0b3a685adc7bdd2c
#
_cell.length_a   1.000
_cell.length_b   1.000
_cell.length_c   1.000
_cell.angle_alpha   90.00
_cell.angle_beta   90.00
_cell.angle_gamma   90.00
#
_symmetry.space_group_name_H-M   'P 1'
#
loop_
_entity.id
_entity.type
_entity.pdbx_description
1 polymer ?
#
loop_
_entity_poly.entity_id
_entity_poly.type
_entity_poly.pdbx_seq_one_letter_code
_entity_poly.pdbx_strand_id
1 'polypeptide(L)'
;IIYVEGHPFRTKTGELTVEATRFVMLTKSLRALPDKWHGLTDHETRYRQRYVDLIVNPEVRQAFVRRSKMTSSLRRFLEAHDFMEVETPMLQPLYGGAAAKPFTTHHNALDLDLFLRIAPELYLKRLVVGGFERVYEMNKNFRNEGISLQHNPEFTSLEFYWAYATYETLMDFSERMLRQAAIDTCGKAQITCQGEEIDFDKPFDRLSDREAAEKWALGRGIGGIKPGESHGKIMMAAFEHFAEKKLRQPTFVTDFPLEVSPLARKKESDPALVDRFELYVMGRELANAFSELNDP
;
A
#
# COMPACT_ATOMS: atom_id res chain seq x y z
N ILE A 1 -23.47 -10.53 26.27
CA ILE A 1 -22.36 -11.49 26.59
C ILE A 1 -22.83 -12.33 27.77
N ILE A 2 -22.63 -13.64 27.66
CA ILE A 2 -22.92 -14.60 28.71
C ILE A 2 -21.65 -15.39 29.08
N TYR A 3 -21.58 -15.79 30.32
CA TYR A 3 -20.60 -16.75 30.81
C TYR A 3 -21.32 -18.11 30.97
N VAL A 4 -20.68 -19.18 30.53
CA VAL A 4 -21.22 -20.52 30.61
C VAL A 4 -20.18 -21.46 31.22
N GLU A 5 -20.55 -22.23 32.21
CA GLU A 5 -19.81 -23.40 32.71
C GLU A 5 -20.52 -24.66 32.22
N GLY A 6 -19.76 -25.66 31.79
CA GLY A 6 -20.36 -26.89 31.29
C GLY A 6 -19.37 -27.81 30.60
N HIS A 7 -19.88 -28.87 29.99
CA HIS A 7 -19.10 -29.87 29.27
C HIS A 7 -19.25 -29.70 27.75
N PRO A 8 -18.14 -29.60 26.98
CA PRO A 8 -18.22 -29.58 25.55
C PRO A 8 -18.57 -30.98 25.02
N PHE A 9 -19.50 -31.04 24.08
CA PHE A 9 -19.85 -32.27 23.36
C PHE A 9 -20.14 -31.95 21.89
N ARG A 10 -20.19 -33.00 21.07
CA ARG A 10 -20.64 -32.86 19.68
C ARG A 10 -22.06 -33.38 19.54
N THR A 11 -22.92 -32.59 18.89
CA THR A 11 -24.29 -33.02 18.55
C THR A 11 -24.25 -34.14 17.52
N LYS A 12 -25.41 -34.78 17.29
CA LYS A 12 -25.56 -35.80 16.23
C LYS A 12 -25.20 -35.28 14.83
N THR A 13 -25.33 -33.98 14.62
CA THR A 13 -24.97 -33.28 13.36
C THR A 13 -23.51 -32.82 13.33
N GLY A 14 -22.70 -33.12 14.37
CA GLY A 14 -21.28 -32.79 14.45
C GLY A 14 -20.97 -31.39 15.01
N GLU A 15 -21.96 -30.61 15.38
CA GLU A 15 -21.79 -29.26 15.94
C GLU A 15 -21.16 -29.32 17.35
N LEU A 16 -20.13 -28.50 17.58
CA LEU A 16 -19.51 -28.37 18.91
C LEU A 16 -20.42 -27.50 19.80
N THR A 17 -20.92 -28.09 20.85
CA THR A 17 -21.90 -27.50 21.76
C THR A 17 -21.41 -27.64 23.22
N VAL A 18 -21.88 -26.76 24.11
CA VAL A 18 -21.61 -26.83 25.56
C VAL A 18 -22.93 -27.16 26.27
N GLU A 19 -22.96 -28.28 26.97
CA GLU A 19 -24.02 -28.60 27.93
C GLU A 19 -23.80 -27.75 29.17
N ALA A 20 -24.62 -26.72 29.32
CA ALA A 20 -24.42 -25.72 30.39
C ALA A 20 -24.92 -26.21 31.73
N THR A 21 -24.05 -26.23 32.72
CA THR A 21 -24.38 -26.46 34.13
C THR A 21 -24.61 -25.17 34.89
N ARG A 22 -23.98 -24.08 34.44
CA ARG A 22 -24.16 -22.72 34.96
C ARG A 22 -24.12 -21.69 33.88
N PHE A 23 -24.95 -20.67 34.01
CA PHE A 23 -25.06 -19.57 33.05
C PHE A 23 -25.19 -18.25 33.84
N VAL A 24 -24.41 -17.24 33.41
CA VAL A 24 -24.42 -15.90 34.01
C VAL A 24 -24.48 -14.86 32.92
N MET A 25 -25.40 -13.91 33.01
CA MET A 25 -25.48 -12.74 32.14
C MET A 25 -24.41 -11.74 32.55
N LEU A 26 -23.35 -11.56 31.76
CA LEU A 26 -22.27 -10.64 32.03
C LEU A 26 -22.60 -9.21 31.60
N THR A 27 -23.28 -9.04 30.46
CA THR A 27 -23.73 -7.74 29.97
C THR A 27 -24.95 -7.87 29.09
N LYS A 28 -25.82 -6.88 29.12
CA LYS A 28 -26.99 -6.77 28.24
C LYS A 28 -26.65 -5.99 26.99
N SER A 29 -27.15 -6.43 25.83
CA SER A 29 -27.15 -5.66 24.60
C SER A 29 -28.50 -4.96 24.46
N LEU A 30 -28.51 -3.63 24.59
CA LEU A 30 -29.75 -2.85 24.51
C LEU A 30 -30.11 -2.47 23.07
N ARG A 31 -29.14 -2.57 22.15
CA ARG A 31 -29.37 -2.37 20.71
C ARG A 31 -29.35 -3.72 20.01
N ALA A 32 -30.33 -3.95 19.16
CA ALA A 32 -30.35 -5.15 18.30
C ALA A 32 -29.15 -5.10 17.34
N LEU A 33 -28.57 -6.27 17.09
CA LEU A 33 -27.63 -6.43 15.98
C LEU A 33 -28.40 -6.40 14.65
N PRO A 34 -27.72 -6.02 13.54
CA PRO A 34 -28.29 -6.19 12.20
C PRO A 34 -28.74 -7.63 11.96
N ASP A 35 -29.63 -7.81 10.98
CA ASP A 35 -30.19 -9.12 10.63
C ASP A 35 -29.10 -10.17 10.46
N LYS A 36 -29.30 -11.31 11.12
CA LYS A 36 -28.36 -12.44 11.09
C LYS A 36 -28.11 -12.98 9.68
N TRP A 37 -29.07 -12.86 8.78
CA TRP A 37 -29.01 -13.43 7.43
C TRP A 37 -28.39 -12.49 6.39
N HIS A 38 -28.53 -11.18 6.57
CA HIS A 38 -28.06 -10.18 5.61
C HIS A 38 -26.81 -9.42 6.09
N GLY A 39 -26.46 -9.57 7.38
CA GLY A 39 -25.35 -8.84 7.98
C GLY A 39 -25.52 -7.31 7.92
N LEU A 40 -24.42 -6.60 7.92
CA LEU A 40 -24.37 -5.15 7.71
C LEU A 40 -23.84 -4.90 6.30
N THR A 41 -24.70 -4.50 5.36
CA THR A 41 -24.38 -4.35 3.93
C THR A 41 -24.05 -2.91 3.54
N ASP A 42 -24.62 -1.92 4.25
CA ASP A 42 -24.35 -0.50 3.96
C ASP A 42 -22.89 -0.13 4.25
N HIS A 43 -22.17 0.32 3.22
CA HIS A 43 -20.73 0.63 3.30
C HIS A 43 -20.39 1.73 4.29
N GLU A 44 -21.17 2.81 4.33
CA GLU A 44 -20.95 3.91 5.28
C GLU A 44 -21.08 3.44 6.72
N THR A 45 -22.14 2.70 7.02
CA THR A 45 -22.37 2.14 8.36
C THR A 45 -21.28 1.14 8.74
N ARG A 46 -20.81 0.32 7.81
CA ARG A 46 -19.68 -0.63 8.04
C ARG A 46 -18.39 0.10 8.42
N TYR A 47 -18.08 1.22 7.78
CA TYR A 47 -16.90 2.02 8.10
C TYR A 47 -17.07 2.78 9.42
N ARG A 48 -18.22 3.38 9.67
CA ARG A 48 -18.48 4.16 10.89
C ARG A 48 -18.65 3.29 12.13
N GLN A 49 -19.25 2.11 11.99
CA GLN A 49 -19.51 1.15 13.07
C GLN A 49 -18.71 -0.14 12.84
N ARG A 50 -17.40 -0.02 12.68
CA ARG A 50 -16.51 -1.15 12.40
C ARG A 50 -16.63 -2.28 13.43
N TYR A 51 -16.89 -1.97 14.69
CA TYR A 51 -17.10 -2.95 15.74
C TYR A 51 -18.36 -3.81 15.49
N VAL A 52 -19.41 -3.24 14.95
CA VAL A 52 -20.62 -4.01 14.54
C VAL A 52 -20.32 -4.87 13.32
N ASP A 53 -19.65 -4.31 12.31
CA ASP A 53 -19.22 -5.02 11.11
C ASP A 53 -18.35 -6.26 11.46
N LEU A 54 -17.43 -6.14 12.41
CA LEU A 54 -16.63 -7.26 12.92
C LEU A 54 -17.41 -8.33 13.67
N ILE A 55 -18.58 -7.99 14.25
CA ILE A 55 -19.47 -8.95 14.92
C ILE A 55 -20.27 -9.75 13.91
N VAL A 56 -20.82 -9.06 12.89
CA VAL A 56 -21.83 -9.65 11.99
C VAL A 56 -21.25 -10.19 10.69
N ASN A 57 -20.06 -9.74 10.29
CA ASN A 57 -19.37 -10.14 9.05
C ASN A 57 -18.02 -10.81 9.38
N PRO A 58 -17.96 -12.14 9.57
CA PRO A 58 -16.74 -12.83 9.98
C PRO A 58 -15.57 -12.69 9.00
N GLU A 59 -15.85 -12.53 7.70
CA GLU A 59 -14.85 -12.33 6.66
C GLU A 59 -14.06 -11.02 6.85
N VAL A 60 -14.70 -9.99 7.42
CA VAL A 60 -14.03 -8.71 7.74
C VAL A 60 -12.93 -8.92 8.77
N ARG A 61 -13.17 -9.75 9.80
CA ARG A 61 -12.14 -10.10 10.79
C ARG A 61 -10.94 -10.75 10.12
N GLN A 62 -11.17 -11.65 9.15
CA GLN A 62 -10.08 -12.30 8.43
C GLN A 62 -9.22 -11.30 7.62
N ALA A 63 -9.84 -10.28 7.03
CA ALA A 63 -9.12 -9.22 6.33
C ALA A 63 -8.16 -8.47 7.28
N PHE A 64 -8.60 -8.12 8.49
CA PHE A 64 -7.75 -7.48 9.50
C PHE A 64 -6.63 -8.40 10.01
N VAL A 65 -6.91 -9.69 10.22
CA VAL A 65 -5.88 -10.68 10.60
C VAL A 65 -4.82 -10.80 9.49
N ARG A 66 -5.24 -10.89 8.22
CA ARG A 66 -4.32 -10.93 7.07
C ARG A 66 -3.48 -9.67 6.99
N ARG A 67 -4.09 -8.49 7.14
CA ARG A 67 -3.34 -7.22 7.17
C ARG A 67 -2.27 -7.21 8.26
N SER A 68 -2.61 -7.64 9.48
CA SER A 68 -1.65 -7.72 10.59
C SER A 68 -0.50 -8.69 10.30
N LYS A 69 -0.79 -9.86 9.73
CA LYS A 69 0.24 -10.83 9.31
C LYS A 69 1.16 -10.26 8.23
N MET A 70 0.58 -9.60 7.23
CA MET A 70 1.33 -8.96 6.13
C MET A 70 2.30 -7.90 6.66
N THR A 71 1.83 -6.98 7.50
CA THR A 71 2.71 -5.94 8.07
C THR A 71 3.83 -6.53 8.92
N SER A 72 3.55 -7.59 9.70
CA SER A 72 4.58 -8.31 10.45
C SER A 72 5.57 -9.05 9.55
N SER A 73 5.12 -9.60 8.43
CA SER A 73 5.98 -10.25 7.45
C SER A 73 6.94 -9.27 6.78
N LEU A 74 6.42 -8.11 6.35
CA LEU A 74 7.24 -7.05 5.75
C LEU A 74 8.34 -6.57 6.72
N ARG A 75 8.02 -6.35 8.01
CA ARG A 75 9.02 -5.99 9.03
C ARG A 75 10.10 -7.06 9.16
N ARG A 76 9.72 -8.31 9.37
CA ARG A 76 10.69 -9.42 9.51
C ARG A 76 11.57 -9.56 8.26
N PHE A 77 11.00 -9.35 7.07
CA PHE A 77 11.77 -9.41 5.83
C PHE A 77 12.81 -8.30 5.77
N LEU A 78 12.44 -7.07 6.08
CA LEU A 78 13.36 -5.92 6.10
C LEU A 78 14.45 -6.08 7.16
N GLU A 79 14.09 -6.44 8.39
CA GLU A 79 15.02 -6.71 9.50
C GLU A 79 16.01 -7.83 9.15
N ALA A 80 15.55 -8.91 8.51
CA ALA A 80 16.41 -10.01 8.06
C ALA A 80 17.39 -9.61 6.94
N HIS A 81 17.20 -8.43 6.34
CA HIS A 81 18.09 -7.83 5.34
C HIS A 81 18.81 -6.59 5.87
N ASP A 82 18.98 -6.48 7.18
CA ASP A 82 19.71 -5.43 7.89
C ASP A 82 19.13 -4.02 7.75
N PHE A 83 17.82 -3.90 7.48
CA PHE A 83 17.14 -2.61 7.54
C PHE A 83 16.75 -2.27 8.97
N MET A 84 17.05 -1.06 9.40
CA MET A 84 16.65 -0.52 10.69
C MET A 84 15.28 0.16 10.58
N GLU A 85 14.30 -0.25 11.41
CA GLU A 85 13.04 0.48 11.55
C GLU A 85 13.28 1.77 12.33
N VAL A 86 12.77 2.88 11.81
CA VAL A 86 12.87 4.19 12.45
C VAL A 86 11.51 4.86 12.49
N GLU A 87 11.34 5.82 13.41
CA GLU A 87 10.20 6.71 13.47
C GLU A 87 10.68 8.15 13.28
N THR A 88 10.21 8.81 12.23
CA THR A 88 10.53 10.20 11.93
C THR A 88 9.35 11.13 12.27
N PRO A 89 9.55 12.44 12.43
CA PRO A 89 8.50 13.36 12.83
C PRO A 89 7.30 13.36 11.90
N MET A 90 6.09 13.24 12.47
CA MET A 90 4.83 13.42 11.74
C MET A 90 4.45 14.89 11.59
N LEU A 91 4.80 15.73 12.57
CA LEU A 91 4.65 17.18 12.52
C LEU A 91 5.95 17.78 11.97
N GLN A 92 5.87 18.43 10.84
CA GLN A 92 7.05 18.92 10.12
C GLN A 92 6.93 20.43 9.86
N PRO A 93 8.02 21.21 10.02
CA PRO A 93 8.02 22.64 9.67
C PRO A 93 8.02 22.87 8.16
N LEU A 94 8.50 21.89 7.39
CA LEU A 94 8.49 21.89 5.92
C LEU A 94 8.00 20.52 5.46
N TYR A 95 6.98 20.50 4.63
CA TYR A 95 6.49 19.27 4.00
C TYR A 95 7.22 19.02 2.67
N GLY A 96 7.35 17.74 2.29
CA GLY A 96 7.98 17.35 1.04
C GLY A 96 8.02 15.84 0.86
N GLY A 97 8.67 15.38 -0.22
CA GLY A 97 8.77 13.95 -0.56
C GLY A 97 7.60 13.40 -1.37
N ALA A 98 6.60 14.23 -1.68
CA ALA A 98 5.48 13.87 -2.56
C ALA A 98 4.83 15.12 -3.15
N ALA A 99 4.06 14.95 -4.22
CA ALA A 99 3.22 15.99 -4.82
C ALA A 99 1.82 15.92 -4.23
N ALA A 100 1.64 16.36 -2.98
CA ALA A 100 0.36 16.30 -2.27
C ALA A 100 0.12 17.56 -1.42
N LYS A 101 -1.13 17.85 -1.09
CA LYS A 101 -1.49 18.95 -0.19
C LYS A 101 -1.41 18.48 1.26
N PRO A 102 -0.70 19.21 2.16
CA PRO A 102 -0.64 18.86 3.58
C PRO A 102 -1.88 19.31 4.35
N PHE A 103 -2.10 18.69 5.51
CA PHE A 103 -2.90 19.30 6.59
C PHE A 103 -2.00 20.24 7.38
N THR A 104 -2.53 21.41 7.75
CA THR A 104 -1.82 22.42 8.55
C THR A 104 -2.33 22.41 9.99
N THR A 105 -1.43 22.62 10.95
CA THR A 105 -1.75 22.83 12.35
C THR A 105 -0.83 23.89 12.95
N HIS A 106 -1.16 24.40 14.15
CA HIS A 106 -0.41 25.44 14.82
C HIS A 106 0.10 24.96 16.20
N HIS A 107 1.39 25.16 16.46
CA HIS A 107 2.01 24.88 17.75
C HIS A 107 1.94 26.12 18.65
N ASN A 108 0.95 26.20 19.54
CA ASN A 108 0.64 27.39 20.32
C ASN A 108 1.82 27.92 21.16
N ALA A 109 2.60 27.04 21.79
CA ALA A 109 3.68 27.46 22.67
C ALA A 109 4.90 28.04 21.91
N LEU A 110 5.09 27.66 20.65
CA LEU A 110 6.19 28.13 19.80
C LEU A 110 5.72 29.16 18.78
N ASP A 111 4.42 29.45 18.70
CA ASP A 111 3.82 30.32 17.68
C ASP A 111 4.28 29.95 16.27
N LEU A 112 4.19 28.66 15.92
CA LEU A 112 4.74 28.08 14.71
C LEU A 112 3.71 27.21 13.98
N ASP A 113 3.52 27.47 12.69
CA ASP A 113 2.74 26.60 11.82
C ASP A 113 3.52 25.34 11.47
N LEU A 114 2.84 24.20 11.59
CA LEU A 114 3.37 22.88 11.28
C LEU A 114 2.44 22.18 10.30
N PHE A 115 3.01 21.21 9.59
CA PHE A 115 2.30 20.38 8.63
C PHE A 115 2.30 18.92 9.09
N LEU A 116 1.16 18.24 8.96
CA LEU A 116 1.17 16.77 8.99
C LEU A 116 1.90 16.27 7.74
N ARG A 117 2.86 15.38 7.93
CA ARG A 117 3.72 14.90 6.84
C ARG A 117 2.93 14.24 5.72
N ILE A 118 3.32 14.51 4.48
CA ILE A 118 2.79 13.85 3.29
C ILE A 118 3.63 12.62 2.89
N ALA A 119 4.89 12.56 3.36
CA ALA A 119 5.86 11.48 3.20
C ALA A 119 6.98 11.62 4.26
N PRO A 120 7.64 10.55 4.69
CA PRO A 120 8.81 10.58 5.59
C PRO A 120 10.14 10.81 4.85
N GLU A 121 10.15 10.86 3.52
CA GLU A 121 11.30 10.85 2.60
C GLU A 121 12.46 11.73 3.06
N LEU A 122 12.21 13.02 3.30
CA LEU A 122 13.28 13.98 3.62
C LEU A 122 14.03 13.63 4.92
N TYR A 123 13.33 13.07 5.89
CA TYR A 123 13.92 12.64 7.15
C TYR A 123 14.66 11.31 7.01
N LEU A 124 14.13 10.35 6.25
CA LEU A 124 14.80 9.08 5.98
C LEU A 124 16.11 9.31 5.19
N LYS A 125 16.10 10.20 4.20
CA LYS A 125 17.32 10.58 3.47
C LYS A 125 18.38 11.23 4.38
N ARG A 126 17.98 12.05 5.36
CA ARG A 126 18.92 12.60 6.35
C ARG A 126 19.57 11.53 7.21
N LEU A 127 18.85 10.46 7.53
CA LEU A 127 19.42 9.31 8.26
C LEU A 127 20.44 8.56 7.40
N VAL A 128 20.18 8.41 6.10
CA VAL A 128 21.15 7.83 5.16
C VAL A 128 22.39 8.71 5.04
N VAL A 129 22.25 10.03 4.93
CA VAL A 129 23.37 10.99 4.98
C VAL A 129 24.13 10.90 6.30
N GLY A 130 23.43 10.63 7.41
CA GLY A 130 23.99 10.41 8.73
C GLY A 130 24.76 9.09 8.90
N GLY A 131 24.77 8.22 7.87
CA GLY A 131 25.54 6.97 7.84
C GLY A 131 24.76 5.70 8.07
N PHE A 132 23.42 5.74 8.17
CA PHE A 132 22.61 4.52 8.15
C PHE A 132 22.43 4.04 6.71
N GLU A 133 23.01 2.89 6.36
CA GLU A 133 22.97 2.39 4.99
C GLU A 133 21.60 1.84 4.59
N ARG A 134 20.80 1.35 5.54
CA ARG A 134 19.49 0.75 5.30
C ARG A 134 18.52 1.15 6.39
N VAL A 135 17.53 1.94 6.03
CA VAL A 135 16.47 2.40 6.95
C VAL A 135 15.11 2.21 6.33
N TYR A 136 14.11 1.97 7.17
CA TYR A 136 12.72 1.96 6.76
C TYR A 136 11.81 2.54 7.83
N GLU A 137 10.66 3.02 7.40
CA GLU A 137 9.56 3.43 8.27
C GLU A 137 8.24 2.88 7.72
N MET A 138 7.47 2.23 8.57
CA MET A 138 6.10 1.81 8.27
C MET A 138 5.16 2.59 9.18
N ASN A 139 4.61 3.70 8.68
CA ASN A 139 3.84 4.62 9.51
C ASN A 139 2.80 5.41 8.71
N LYS A 140 2.08 6.31 9.38
CA LYS A 140 1.04 7.14 8.80
C LYS A 140 1.59 8.31 8.00
N ASN A 141 0.97 8.55 6.85
CA ASN A 141 1.09 9.78 6.08
C ASN A 141 -0.30 10.42 5.91
N PHE A 142 -0.32 11.72 5.62
CA PHE A 142 -1.52 12.54 5.57
C PHE A 142 -1.53 13.36 4.29
N ARG A 143 -2.60 13.23 3.49
CA ARG A 143 -2.78 14.02 2.27
C ARG A 143 -4.16 14.63 2.27
N ASN A 144 -4.24 15.97 2.24
CA ASN A 144 -5.48 16.74 2.27
C ASN A 144 -6.11 16.80 0.87
N GLU A 145 -6.57 15.66 0.40
CA GLU A 145 -7.10 15.45 -0.94
C GLU A 145 -8.44 14.70 -0.90
N GLY A 146 -9.04 14.49 -2.07
CA GLY A 146 -10.32 13.79 -2.20
C GLY A 146 -10.29 12.35 -1.73
N ILE A 147 -11.40 11.86 -1.21
CA ILE A 147 -11.59 10.46 -0.77
C ILE A 147 -12.08 9.61 -1.95
N SER A 148 -11.50 8.42 -2.11
CA SER A 148 -11.95 7.42 -3.08
C SER A 148 -11.83 6.02 -2.49
N LEU A 149 -12.19 4.99 -3.27
CA LEU A 149 -11.96 3.59 -2.87
C LEU A 149 -10.47 3.24 -2.67
N GLN A 150 -9.57 4.03 -3.25
CA GLN A 150 -8.12 3.83 -3.20
C GLN A 150 -7.40 4.87 -2.34
N HIS A 151 -8.01 6.03 -2.10
CA HIS A 151 -7.39 7.16 -1.42
C HIS A 151 -8.13 7.51 -0.15
N ASN A 152 -7.38 7.58 0.94
CA ASN A 152 -7.85 8.05 2.24
C ASN A 152 -6.90 9.15 2.71
N PRO A 153 -7.40 10.24 3.33
CA PRO A 153 -6.56 11.34 3.80
C PRO A 153 -5.47 10.93 4.79
N GLU A 154 -5.70 9.86 5.53
CA GLU A 154 -4.75 9.22 6.43
C GLU A 154 -4.55 7.76 5.99
N PHE A 155 -3.33 7.39 5.68
CA PHE A 155 -3.00 6.04 5.23
C PHE A 155 -1.64 5.60 5.78
N THR A 156 -1.40 4.29 5.80
CA THR A 156 -0.10 3.73 6.17
C THR A 156 0.68 3.43 4.91
N SER A 157 1.92 3.94 4.83
CA SER A 157 2.91 3.55 3.83
C SER A 157 4.09 2.84 4.47
N LEU A 158 4.79 2.06 3.67
CA LEU A 158 6.13 1.57 3.94
C LEU A 158 7.08 2.31 3.00
N GLU A 159 8.05 3.03 3.56
CA GLU A 159 9.16 3.60 2.81
C GLU A 159 10.47 3.04 3.34
N PHE A 160 11.40 2.72 2.43
CA PHE A 160 12.73 2.24 2.79
C PHE A 160 13.78 2.81 1.84
N TYR A 161 14.97 3.04 2.37
CA TYR A 161 16.11 3.62 1.67
C TYR A 161 17.33 2.74 1.87
N TRP A 162 18.04 2.48 0.77
CA TRP A 162 19.20 1.62 0.75
C TRP A 162 20.34 2.30 0.01
N ALA A 163 21.36 2.71 0.75
CA ALA A 163 22.58 3.29 0.19
C ALA A 163 23.27 2.31 -0.77
N TYR A 164 23.76 2.84 -1.87
CA TYR A 164 24.48 2.11 -2.93
C TYR A 164 23.64 1.08 -3.72
N ALA A 165 22.36 0.98 -3.47
CA ALA A 165 21.46 0.17 -4.28
C ALA A 165 21.00 0.95 -5.52
N THR A 166 20.67 0.21 -6.58
CA THR A 166 20.06 0.75 -7.80
C THR A 166 18.58 0.39 -7.85
N TYR A 167 17.84 1.01 -8.75
CA TYR A 167 16.42 0.69 -8.94
C TYR A 167 16.21 -0.78 -9.34
N GLU A 168 17.13 -1.39 -10.12
CA GLU A 168 17.06 -2.83 -10.44
C GLU A 168 17.23 -3.70 -9.19
N THR A 169 18.17 -3.36 -8.30
CA THR A 169 18.32 -4.03 -7.01
C THR A 169 17.03 -3.97 -6.20
N LEU A 170 16.36 -2.80 -6.21
CA LEU A 170 15.10 -2.62 -5.49
C LEU A 170 13.93 -3.37 -6.16
N MET A 171 13.91 -3.54 -7.48
CA MET A 171 12.92 -4.40 -8.15
C MET A 171 13.04 -5.85 -7.66
N ASP A 172 14.25 -6.43 -7.71
CA ASP A 172 14.49 -7.80 -7.25
C ASP A 172 14.18 -7.98 -5.75
N PHE A 173 14.51 -6.98 -4.95
CA PHE A 173 14.24 -6.96 -3.53
C PHE A 173 12.74 -6.90 -3.23
N SER A 174 12.01 -6.03 -3.90
CA SER A 174 10.57 -5.85 -3.76
C SER A 174 9.79 -7.10 -4.20
N GLU A 175 10.23 -7.74 -5.30
CA GLU A 175 9.65 -9.01 -5.76
C GLU A 175 9.76 -10.09 -4.68
N ARG A 176 10.95 -10.29 -4.10
CA ARG A 176 11.17 -11.26 -3.01
C ARG A 176 10.37 -10.92 -1.76
N MET A 177 10.31 -9.65 -1.39
CA MET A 177 9.57 -9.16 -0.23
C MET A 177 8.07 -9.44 -0.36
N LEU A 178 7.48 -9.14 -1.51
CA LEU A 178 6.05 -9.35 -1.75
C LEU A 178 5.69 -10.82 -1.88
N ARG A 179 6.54 -11.64 -2.52
CA ARG A 179 6.39 -13.10 -2.56
C ARG A 179 6.37 -13.68 -1.14
N GLN A 180 7.33 -13.29 -0.30
CA GLN A 180 7.38 -13.76 1.10
C GLN A 180 6.16 -13.30 1.89
N ALA A 181 5.72 -12.05 1.72
CA ALA A 181 4.54 -11.51 2.37
C ALA A 181 3.25 -12.27 1.96
N ALA A 182 3.11 -12.66 0.70
CA ALA A 182 2.00 -13.48 0.22
C ALA A 182 2.01 -14.87 0.89
N ILE A 183 3.17 -15.54 0.93
CA ILE A 183 3.34 -16.85 1.57
C ILE A 183 2.99 -16.77 3.07
N ASP A 184 3.56 -15.82 3.81
CA ASP A 184 3.34 -15.68 5.26
C ASP A 184 1.89 -15.34 5.60
N THR A 185 1.22 -14.59 4.74
CA THR A 185 -0.14 -14.11 4.96
C THR A 185 -1.21 -15.11 4.53
N CYS A 186 -1.02 -15.74 3.37
CA CYS A 186 -2.02 -16.58 2.71
C CYS A 186 -1.63 -18.07 2.68
N GLY A 187 -0.40 -18.43 3.08
CA GLY A 187 0.13 -19.79 3.04
C GLY A 187 0.66 -20.22 1.68
N LYS A 188 0.57 -19.36 0.66
CA LYS A 188 1.05 -19.61 -0.71
C LYS A 188 1.26 -18.31 -1.46
N ALA A 189 2.09 -18.33 -2.51
CA ALA A 189 2.37 -17.16 -3.35
C ALA A 189 1.27 -16.89 -4.41
N GLN A 190 0.52 -17.92 -4.82
CA GLN A 190 -0.64 -17.76 -5.70
C GLN A 190 -1.86 -17.40 -4.84
N ILE A 191 -2.39 -16.20 -5.02
CA ILE A 191 -3.53 -15.71 -4.26
C ILE A 191 -4.71 -15.37 -5.18
N THR A 192 -5.93 -15.53 -4.67
CA THR A 192 -7.13 -15.10 -5.37
C THR A 192 -7.59 -13.76 -4.80
N CYS A 193 -7.69 -12.75 -5.66
CA CYS A 193 -8.17 -11.42 -5.32
C CYS A 193 -9.31 -11.04 -6.27
N GLN A 194 -10.48 -10.72 -5.72
CA GLN A 194 -11.68 -10.35 -6.49
C GLN A 194 -12.04 -11.32 -7.62
N GLY A 195 -11.79 -12.63 -7.42
CA GLY A 195 -12.07 -13.68 -8.40
C GLY A 195 -10.97 -13.92 -9.43
N GLU A 196 -9.91 -13.13 -9.45
CA GLU A 196 -8.75 -13.31 -10.31
C GLU A 196 -7.59 -13.95 -9.53
N GLU A 197 -6.84 -14.85 -10.19
CA GLU A 197 -5.62 -15.42 -9.63
C GLU A 197 -4.43 -14.50 -9.89
N ILE A 198 -3.70 -14.15 -8.83
CA ILE A 198 -2.49 -13.35 -8.86
C ILE A 198 -1.33 -14.23 -8.42
N ASP A 199 -0.32 -14.36 -9.26
CA ASP A 199 0.81 -15.25 -9.05
C ASP A 199 2.08 -14.47 -8.70
N PHE A 200 2.42 -14.43 -7.41
CA PHE A 200 3.66 -13.83 -6.89
C PHE A 200 4.84 -14.81 -6.92
N ASP A 201 4.63 -16.09 -7.34
CA ASP A 201 5.71 -17.08 -7.40
C ASP A 201 6.51 -16.96 -8.69
N LYS A 202 5.86 -16.57 -9.78
CA LYS A 202 6.54 -16.28 -11.05
C LYS A 202 7.38 -15.01 -10.95
N PRO A 203 8.43 -14.87 -11.74
CA PRO A 203 9.10 -13.59 -11.93
C PRO A 203 8.09 -12.53 -12.36
N PHE A 204 8.19 -11.34 -11.78
CA PHE A 204 7.31 -10.23 -12.15
C PHE A 204 7.66 -9.75 -13.55
N ASP A 205 6.63 -9.42 -14.33
CA ASP A 205 6.84 -8.84 -15.66
C ASP A 205 7.59 -7.51 -15.53
N ARG A 206 8.44 -7.19 -16.52
CA ARG A 206 9.17 -5.93 -16.61
C ARG A 206 8.91 -5.34 -17.99
N LEU A 207 8.27 -4.19 -18.02
CA LEU A 207 7.89 -3.49 -19.23
C LEU A 207 8.42 -2.06 -19.16
N SER A 208 8.90 -1.52 -20.26
CA SER A 208 9.09 -0.07 -20.36
C SER A 208 7.74 0.63 -20.42
N ASP A 209 7.66 1.89 -19.97
CA ASP A 209 6.47 2.72 -20.09
C ASP A 209 5.99 2.78 -21.55
N ARG A 210 6.95 2.92 -22.50
CA ARG A 210 6.68 2.90 -23.91
C ARG A 210 6.07 1.56 -24.38
N GLU A 211 6.65 0.42 -24.04
CA GLU A 211 6.13 -0.91 -24.42
C GLU A 211 4.73 -1.14 -23.84
N ALA A 212 4.52 -0.72 -22.60
CA ALA A 212 3.21 -0.79 -21.96
C ALA A 212 2.19 0.08 -22.69
N ALA A 213 2.53 1.33 -23.00
CA ALA A 213 1.65 2.24 -23.76
C ALA A 213 1.38 1.72 -25.18
N GLU A 214 2.39 1.30 -25.93
CA GLU A 214 2.26 0.80 -27.30
C GLU A 214 1.42 -0.48 -27.36
N LYS A 215 1.60 -1.42 -26.43
CA LYS A 215 0.86 -2.68 -26.39
C LYS A 215 -0.66 -2.51 -26.36
N TRP A 216 -1.17 -1.42 -25.76
CA TRP A 216 -2.60 -1.21 -25.59
C TRP A 216 -3.15 0.05 -26.28
N ALA A 217 -2.28 0.95 -26.76
CA ALA A 217 -2.68 2.20 -27.40
C ALA A 217 -2.94 2.08 -28.91
N LEU A 218 -2.49 0.99 -29.57
CA LEU A 218 -2.59 0.82 -31.01
C LEU A 218 -4.03 1.03 -31.55
N GLY A 219 -4.20 2.04 -32.38
CA GLY A 219 -5.45 2.35 -33.07
C GLY A 219 -6.51 3.09 -32.24
N ARG A 220 -6.17 3.63 -31.08
CA ARG A 220 -7.10 4.34 -30.19
C ARG A 220 -6.67 5.78 -29.96
N GLY A 221 -7.61 6.73 -30.03
CA GLY A 221 -7.36 8.13 -29.68
C GLY A 221 -7.24 8.32 -28.16
N ILE A 222 -6.34 9.19 -27.73
CA ILE A 222 -6.16 9.56 -26.31
C ILE A 222 -6.97 10.82 -26.04
N GLY A 223 -7.93 10.76 -25.13
CA GLY A 223 -8.64 11.94 -24.62
C GLY A 223 -7.86 12.61 -23.49
N GLY A 224 -7.92 13.93 -23.39
CA GLY A 224 -7.37 14.68 -22.25
C GLY A 224 -5.98 15.30 -22.45
N ILE A 225 -5.32 15.09 -23.58
CA ILE A 225 -4.04 15.74 -23.92
C ILE A 225 -4.31 17.20 -24.30
N LYS A 226 -3.61 18.13 -23.65
CA LYS A 226 -3.68 19.56 -23.96
C LYS A 226 -2.67 19.92 -25.07
N PRO A 227 -3.01 20.87 -25.98
CA PRO A 227 -2.06 21.38 -26.95
C PRO A 227 -0.82 21.96 -26.24
N GLY A 228 0.38 21.54 -26.69
CA GLY A 228 1.65 22.00 -26.11
C GLY A 228 2.17 21.20 -24.92
N GLU A 229 1.55 20.09 -24.54
CA GLU A 229 2.12 19.17 -23.56
C GLU A 229 3.39 18.48 -24.10
N SER A 230 4.36 18.23 -23.22
CA SER A 230 5.60 17.57 -23.57
C SER A 230 5.37 16.09 -23.92
N HIS A 231 6.30 15.51 -24.68
CA HIS A 231 6.24 14.11 -25.10
C HIS A 231 6.12 13.13 -23.89
N GLY A 232 6.88 13.37 -22.83
CA GLY A 232 6.84 12.56 -21.61
C GLY A 232 5.48 12.58 -20.93
N LYS A 233 4.83 13.75 -20.85
CA LYS A 233 3.46 13.85 -20.29
C LYS A 233 2.42 13.13 -21.16
N ILE A 234 2.58 13.20 -22.47
CA ILE A 234 1.70 12.50 -23.42
C ILE A 234 1.85 10.97 -23.24
N MET A 235 3.09 10.48 -23.09
CA MET A 235 3.35 9.05 -22.84
C MET A 235 2.72 8.58 -21.54
N MET A 236 2.90 9.33 -20.43
CA MET A 236 2.28 9.00 -19.15
C MET A 236 0.75 8.98 -19.26
N ALA A 237 0.13 9.96 -19.89
CA ALA A 237 -1.32 9.98 -20.10
C ALA A 237 -1.79 8.78 -20.94
N ALA A 238 -1.01 8.36 -21.92
CA ALA A 238 -1.30 7.15 -22.71
C ALA A 238 -1.20 5.88 -21.85
N PHE A 239 -0.16 5.76 -21.06
CA PHE A 239 0.03 4.65 -20.13
C PHE A 239 -1.14 4.54 -19.14
N GLU A 240 -1.44 5.61 -18.40
CA GLU A 240 -2.54 5.68 -17.43
C GLU A 240 -3.89 5.30 -18.06
N HIS A 241 -4.15 5.82 -19.26
CA HIS A 241 -5.42 5.58 -19.93
C HIS A 241 -5.58 4.16 -20.49
N PHE A 242 -4.52 3.60 -21.09
CA PHE A 242 -4.62 2.35 -21.85
C PHE A 242 -4.03 1.13 -21.16
N ALA A 243 -2.98 1.29 -20.36
CA ALA A 243 -2.17 0.21 -19.84
C ALA A 243 -2.43 -0.09 -18.37
N GLU A 244 -2.43 0.91 -17.50
CA GLU A 244 -2.46 0.76 -16.05
C GLU A 244 -3.48 -0.27 -15.56
N LYS A 245 -4.75 -0.10 -15.91
CA LYS A 245 -5.86 -0.97 -15.47
C LYS A 245 -5.79 -2.39 -16.03
N LYS A 246 -4.93 -2.65 -17.00
CA LYS A 246 -4.74 -3.97 -17.64
C LYS A 246 -3.58 -4.74 -17.07
N LEU A 247 -2.74 -4.12 -16.26
CA LEU A 247 -1.66 -4.77 -15.53
C LEU A 247 -2.24 -5.57 -14.35
N ARG A 248 -2.73 -6.79 -14.63
CA ARG A 248 -3.39 -7.61 -13.61
C ARG A 248 -2.40 -8.41 -12.78
N GLN A 249 -1.37 -8.98 -13.41
CA GLN A 249 -0.27 -9.67 -12.75
C GLN A 249 0.78 -8.67 -12.24
N PRO A 250 1.61 -9.05 -11.26
CA PRO A 250 2.69 -8.19 -10.78
C PRO A 250 3.62 -7.78 -11.92
N THR A 251 3.68 -6.49 -12.21
CA THR A 251 4.41 -5.93 -13.35
C THR A 251 5.16 -4.67 -12.95
N PHE A 252 6.46 -4.68 -13.13
CA PHE A 252 7.27 -3.47 -13.04
C PHE A 252 7.20 -2.70 -14.36
N VAL A 253 6.93 -1.42 -14.26
CA VAL A 253 7.01 -0.45 -15.36
C VAL A 253 8.25 0.39 -15.12
N THR A 254 9.10 0.53 -16.14
CA THR A 254 10.39 1.24 -16.09
C THR A 254 10.47 2.27 -17.22
N ASP A 255 11.61 2.95 -17.35
CA ASP A 255 11.90 3.87 -18.44
C ASP A 255 11.00 5.10 -18.50
N PHE A 256 10.69 5.62 -17.32
CA PHE A 256 9.92 6.86 -17.20
C PHE A 256 10.69 8.04 -17.81
N PRO A 257 9.98 8.96 -18.51
CA PRO A 257 10.60 10.18 -19.01
C PRO A 257 11.15 11.08 -17.91
N LEU A 258 12.32 11.66 -18.12
CA LEU A 258 12.94 12.62 -17.19
C LEU A 258 12.01 13.77 -16.81
N GLU A 259 11.21 14.25 -17.76
CA GLU A 259 10.28 15.37 -17.57
C GLU A 259 9.24 15.13 -16.46
N VAL A 260 8.86 13.87 -16.23
CA VAL A 260 7.88 13.49 -15.19
C VAL A 260 8.54 12.96 -13.92
N SER A 261 9.87 12.80 -13.91
CA SER A 261 10.65 12.29 -12.78
C SER A 261 11.99 13.02 -12.61
N PRO A 262 11.99 14.35 -12.47
CA PRO A 262 13.23 15.15 -12.53
C PRO A 262 14.18 14.94 -11.36
N LEU A 263 13.76 14.30 -10.28
CA LEU A 263 14.56 13.99 -9.10
C LEU A 263 15.22 12.60 -9.14
N ALA A 264 14.85 11.77 -10.13
CA ALA A 264 15.47 10.47 -10.33
C ALA A 264 16.75 10.61 -11.19
N ARG A 265 17.69 9.67 -10.99
CA ARG A 265 18.92 9.60 -11.78
C ARG A 265 18.58 9.31 -13.25
N LYS A 266 19.23 10.03 -14.17
CA LYS A 266 19.13 9.75 -15.61
C LYS A 266 19.75 8.40 -15.95
N LYS A 267 19.15 7.69 -16.89
CA LYS A 267 19.77 6.49 -17.46
C LYS A 267 21.03 6.84 -18.24
N GLU A 268 22.07 6.04 -18.07
CA GLU A 268 23.32 6.20 -18.83
C GLU A 268 23.12 5.88 -20.32
N SER A 269 22.23 4.92 -20.63
CA SER A 269 21.95 4.50 -22.01
C SER A 269 21.06 5.49 -22.78
N ASP A 270 20.18 6.22 -22.09
CA ASP A 270 19.28 7.21 -22.67
C ASP A 270 18.96 8.32 -21.64
N PRO A 271 19.63 9.48 -21.68
CA PRO A 271 19.44 10.56 -20.71
C PRO A 271 18.05 11.22 -20.74
N ALA A 272 17.19 10.90 -21.71
CA ALA A 272 15.80 11.34 -21.71
C ALA A 272 14.92 10.50 -20.76
N LEU A 273 15.44 9.38 -20.27
CA LEU A 273 14.78 8.44 -19.36
C LEU A 273 15.48 8.44 -17.99
N VAL A 274 14.79 7.90 -16.98
CA VAL A 274 15.31 7.82 -15.62
C VAL A 274 15.34 6.40 -15.08
N ASP A 275 16.20 6.17 -14.11
CA ASP A 275 16.35 4.94 -13.33
C ASP A 275 15.24 4.87 -12.26
N ARG A 276 14.02 4.57 -12.69
CA ARG A 276 12.81 4.50 -11.87
C ARG A 276 11.96 3.29 -12.26
N PHE A 277 11.24 2.76 -11.30
CA PHE A 277 10.12 1.85 -11.57
C PHE A 277 8.87 2.21 -10.79
N GLU A 278 7.74 1.80 -11.31
CA GLU A 278 6.50 1.62 -10.59
C GLU A 278 6.06 0.17 -10.68
N LEU A 279 5.54 -0.40 -9.59
CA LEU A 279 5.01 -1.76 -9.54
C LEU A 279 3.50 -1.73 -9.55
N TYR A 280 2.91 -2.41 -10.50
CA TYR A 280 1.46 -2.54 -10.64
C TYR A 280 1.00 -3.96 -10.34
N VAL A 281 -0.13 -4.07 -9.60
CA VAL A 281 -0.83 -5.33 -9.35
C VAL A 281 -2.33 -5.06 -9.39
N MET A 282 -3.09 -5.84 -10.13
CA MET A 282 -4.55 -5.66 -10.27
C MET A 282 -4.96 -4.27 -10.82
N GLY A 283 -4.13 -3.66 -11.67
CA GLY A 283 -4.35 -2.33 -12.23
C GLY A 283 -4.25 -1.21 -11.19
N ARG A 284 -3.38 -1.38 -10.19
CA ARG A 284 -3.12 -0.41 -9.14
C ARG A 284 -1.63 -0.31 -8.89
N GLU A 285 -1.11 0.89 -8.79
CA GLU A 285 0.23 1.15 -8.30
C GLU A 285 0.35 0.64 -6.85
N LEU A 286 1.32 -0.23 -6.61
CA LEU A 286 1.62 -0.80 -5.30
C LEU A 286 2.90 -0.24 -4.72
N ALA A 287 3.90 0.06 -5.55
CA ALA A 287 5.18 0.61 -5.15
C ALA A 287 5.78 1.49 -6.24
N ASN A 288 6.63 2.41 -5.84
CA ASN A 288 7.38 3.32 -6.69
C ASN A 288 8.77 3.50 -6.07
N ALA A 289 9.82 3.36 -6.85
CA ALA A 289 11.18 3.64 -6.39
C ALA A 289 12.08 4.06 -7.55
N PHE A 290 13.16 4.74 -7.23
CA PHE A 290 14.13 5.24 -8.20
C PHE A 290 15.54 5.30 -7.59
N SER A 291 16.54 5.26 -8.46
CA SER A 291 17.89 5.67 -8.11
C SER A 291 17.93 7.19 -7.94
N GLU A 292 18.47 7.66 -6.83
CA GLU A 292 18.51 9.09 -6.51
C GLU A 292 19.37 9.87 -7.49
N LEU A 293 18.94 11.10 -7.78
CA LEU A 293 19.76 12.07 -8.51
C LEU A 293 21.03 12.37 -7.69
N ASN A 294 22.18 12.11 -8.31
CA ASN A 294 23.49 12.33 -7.73
C ASN A 294 24.39 13.26 -8.59
N ASP A 295 23.79 13.92 -9.56
CA ASP A 295 24.43 14.92 -10.41
C ASP A 295 24.21 16.30 -9.77
N PRO A 296 25.28 17.05 -9.42
CA PRO A 296 25.19 18.34 -8.71
C PRO A 296 24.60 19.46 -9.57
#